data_18c474ff82d3e5b266e0aa63c3454e99
#
_entry.id   18c474ff82d3e5b266e0aa63c3454e99
#
_cell.length_a   1.000
_cell.length_b   1.000
_cell.length_c   1.000
_cell.angle_alpha   90.00
_cell.angle_beta   90.00
_cell.angle_gamma   90.00
#
_symmetry.space_group_name_H-M   'P 1'
#
loop_
_entity.id
_entity.type
_entity.pdbx_description
1 polymer ?
#
loop_
_entity_poly.entity_id
_entity_poly.type
_entity_poly.pdbx_seq_one_letter_code
_entity_poly.pdbx_strand_id
1 'polypeptide(L)'
;MGKFQVVTHPLIQHKLTILRQTSTGTKDFRELVNEIAMLLGYEISRELPLEDIEIETPITKTIQKTLSGKKLAIVPILRAGIGMVDGILSLVPAAKVGHIGMYRDEETLQPVEYLVKLPEDIDQRQIFVVDPMLATG
;
A
#
# COMPACT_ATOMS: atom_id res chain seq x y z
N MET A 1 17.49 1.48 11.52
CA MET A 1 16.44 0.77 12.31
C MET A 1 15.08 1.20 11.80
N GLY A 2 14.19 0.25 11.55
CA GLY A 2 12.86 0.56 11.11
C GLY A 2 12.04 1.31 12.16
N LYS A 3 11.12 2.17 11.72
CA LYS A 3 10.19 2.90 12.58
C LYS A 3 8.86 2.13 12.64
N PHE A 4 8.40 1.83 13.85
CA PHE A 4 7.06 1.30 14.07
C PHE A 4 6.09 2.45 14.32
N GLN A 5 4.96 2.46 13.64
CA GLN A 5 3.93 3.48 13.79
C GLN A 5 2.54 2.87 13.76
N VAL A 6 1.74 3.19 14.75
CA VAL A 6 0.30 2.86 14.77
C VAL A 6 -0.48 4.08 14.29
N VAL A 7 -1.31 3.88 13.28
CA VAL A 7 -2.17 4.95 12.77
C VAL A 7 -3.51 4.91 13.49
N THR A 8 -3.81 5.96 14.23
CA THR A 8 -5.00 6.07 15.11
C THR A 8 -6.08 6.99 14.56
N HIS A 9 -6.07 7.24 13.25
CA HIS A 9 -7.08 8.11 12.63
C HIS A 9 -8.49 7.58 12.87
N PRO A 10 -9.47 8.42 13.26
CA PRO A 10 -10.84 7.99 13.59
C PRO A 10 -11.53 7.15 12.51
N LEU A 11 -11.35 7.48 11.23
CA LEU A 11 -11.93 6.72 10.13
C LEU A 11 -11.34 5.31 10.04
N ILE A 12 -10.04 5.16 10.27
CA ILE A 12 -9.38 3.85 10.28
C ILE A 12 -9.88 3.02 11.46
N GLN A 13 -9.96 3.61 12.64
CA GLN A 13 -10.47 2.93 13.83
C GLN A 13 -11.92 2.47 13.65
N HIS A 14 -12.78 3.33 13.11
CA HIS A 14 -14.17 3.00 12.81
C HIS A 14 -14.29 1.82 11.84
N LYS A 15 -13.59 1.88 10.72
CA LYS A 15 -13.58 0.81 9.71
C LYS A 15 -13.01 -0.49 10.25
N LEU A 16 -11.96 -0.42 11.06
CA LEU A 16 -11.35 -1.58 11.68
C LEU A 16 -12.29 -2.25 12.69
N THR A 17 -13.08 -1.48 13.43
CA THR A 17 -14.11 -2.00 14.33
C THR A 17 -15.13 -2.82 13.58
N ILE A 18 -15.64 -2.33 12.45
CA ILE A 18 -16.62 -3.06 11.63
C ILE A 18 -15.98 -4.31 11.02
N LEU A 19 -14.77 -4.19 10.50
CA LEU A 19 -14.02 -5.30 9.90
C LEU A 19 -13.85 -6.47 10.87
N ARG A 20 -13.63 -6.18 12.16
CA ARG A 20 -13.40 -7.19 13.20
C ARG A 20 -14.65 -7.89 13.70
N GLN A 21 -15.82 -7.41 13.37
CA GLN A 21 -17.07 -8.03 13.81
C GLN A 21 -17.27 -9.39 13.13
N THR A 22 -17.70 -10.39 13.88
CA THR A 22 -18.01 -11.72 13.35
C THR A 22 -19.18 -11.71 12.35
N SER A 23 -20.03 -10.69 12.42
CA SER A 23 -21.15 -10.47 11.51
C SER A 23 -20.75 -9.85 10.16
N THR A 24 -19.53 -9.38 10.02
CA THR A 24 -19.06 -8.76 8.77
C THR A 24 -18.90 -9.81 7.67
N GLY A 25 -19.70 -9.69 6.62
CA GLY A 25 -19.66 -10.60 5.47
C GLY A 25 -18.44 -10.39 4.58
N THR A 26 -18.21 -11.33 3.67
CA THR A 26 -17.03 -11.34 2.78
C THR A 26 -16.94 -10.08 1.92
N LYS A 27 -18.06 -9.60 1.39
CA LYS A 27 -18.10 -8.38 0.56
C LYS A 27 -17.67 -7.16 1.37
N ASP A 28 -18.28 -6.95 2.52
CA ASP A 28 -17.99 -5.79 3.38
C ASP A 28 -16.55 -5.85 3.91
N PHE A 29 -16.07 -7.04 4.24
CA PHE A 29 -14.67 -7.26 4.64
C PHE A 29 -13.69 -6.80 3.56
N ARG A 30 -13.91 -7.18 2.30
CA ARG A 30 -13.04 -6.76 1.17
C ARG A 30 -13.07 -5.25 0.96
N GLU A 31 -14.25 -4.65 1.01
CA GLU A 31 -14.39 -3.20 0.86
C GLU A 31 -13.67 -2.46 2.00
N LEU A 32 -13.82 -2.91 3.23
CA LEU A 32 -13.16 -2.30 4.39
C LEU A 32 -11.64 -2.44 4.34
N VAL A 33 -11.11 -3.59 3.95
CA VAL A 33 -9.67 -3.79 3.76
C VAL A 33 -9.12 -2.81 2.73
N ASN A 34 -9.83 -2.66 1.61
CA ASN A 34 -9.45 -1.74 0.55
C ASN A 34 -9.47 -0.27 0.99
N GLU A 35 -10.50 0.13 1.72
CA GLU A 35 -10.64 1.49 2.25
C GLU A 35 -9.56 1.81 3.31
N ILE A 36 -9.28 0.86 4.20
CA ILE A 36 -8.22 1.02 5.20
C ILE A 36 -6.85 1.11 4.51
N ALA A 37 -6.60 0.28 3.51
CA ALA A 37 -5.37 0.33 2.72
C ALA A 37 -5.17 1.69 2.05
N MET A 38 -6.23 2.27 1.49
CA MET A 38 -6.20 3.62 0.91
C MET A 38 -5.80 4.67 1.95
N LEU A 39 -6.43 4.64 3.11
CA LEU A 39 -6.16 5.60 4.18
C LEU A 39 -4.74 5.45 4.75
N LEU A 40 -4.28 4.22 4.93
CA LEU A 40 -2.89 3.95 5.34
C LEU A 40 -1.90 4.41 4.26
N GLY A 41 -2.20 4.16 2.99
CA GLY A 41 -1.40 4.60 1.85
C GLY A 41 -1.25 6.13 1.81
N TYR A 42 -2.33 6.86 2.08
CA TYR A 42 -2.28 8.30 2.21
C TYR A 42 -1.35 8.74 3.35
N GLU A 43 -1.44 8.12 4.51
CA GLU A 43 -0.62 8.46 5.66
C GLU A 43 0.87 8.19 5.44
N ILE A 44 1.22 6.99 4.94
CA ILE A 44 2.63 6.63 4.71
C ILE A 44 3.26 7.36 3.52
N SER A 45 2.47 7.93 2.64
CA SER A 45 2.95 8.69 1.48
C SER A 45 3.40 10.13 1.82
N ARG A 46 3.29 10.57 3.07
CA ARG A 46 3.71 11.93 3.51
C ARG A 46 5.15 12.27 3.18
N GLU A 47 6.02 11.28 3.17
CA GLU A 47 7.47 11.47 2.97
C GLU A 47 7.90 11.27 1.52
N LEU A 48 6.95 11.14 0.58
CA LEU A 48 7.29 11.03 -0.84
C LEU A 48 7.96 12.33 -1.34
N PRO A 49 9.08 12.22 -2.07
CA PRO A 49 9.79 13.40 -2.52
C PRO A 49 9.03 14.14 -3.62
N LEU A 50 9.13 15.44 -3.60
CA LEU A 50 8.56 16.34 -4.59
C LEU A 50 9.66 17.03 -5.39
N GLU A 51 9.34 17.37 -6.63
CA GLU A 51 10.19 18.20 -7.50
C GLU A 51 9.38 19.35 -8.10
N ASP A 52 10.10 20.39 -8.53
CA ASP A 52 9.51 21.54 -9.19
C ASP A 52 9.37 21.27 -10.69
N ILE A 53 8.18 21.58 -11.22
CA ILE A 53 7.94 21.57 -12.67
C ILE A 53 7.31 22.91 -13.11
N GLU A 54 7.67 23.35 -14.29
CA GLU A 54 6.99 24.47 -14.94
C GLU A 54 5.70 23.95 -15.58
N ILE A 55 4.60 24.60 -15.26
CA ILE A 55 3.29 24.32 -15.85
C ILE A 55 2.69 25.59 -16.44
N GLU A 56 1.75 25.44 -17.36
CA GLU A 56 0.93 26.51 -17.90
C GLU A 56 -0.49 26.38 -17.35
N THR A 57 -0.93 27.43 -16.66
CA THR A 57 -2.31 27.56 -16.20
C THR A 57 -3.10 28.44 -17.20
N PRO A 58 -4.43 28.47 -17.12
CA PRO A 58 -5.22 29.35 -17.98
C PRO A 58 -4.88 30.83 -17.87
N ILE A 59 -4.17 31.23 -16.81
CA ILE A 59 -3.83 32.63 -16.55
C ILE A 59 -2.34 32.92 -16.84
N THR A 60 -1.43 32.03 -16.44
CA THR A 60 0.01 32.27 -16.57
C THR A 60 0.81 30.99 -16.41
N LYS A 61 2.07 31.03 -16.84
CA LYS A 61 3.06 30.00 -16.49
C LYS A 61 3.50 30.15 -15.05
N THR A 62 3.71 29.03 -14.38
CA THR A 62 4.13 28.99 -12.99
C THR A 62 4.90 27.72 -12.66
N ILE A 63 5.60 27.70 -11.53
CA ILE A 63 6.30 26.53 -11.01
C ILE A 63 5.44 25.90 -9.93
N GLN A 64 5.23 24.59 -10.04
CA GLN A 64 4.42 23.81 -9.10
C GLN A 64 5.14 22.53 -8.69
N LYS A 65 4.64 21.90 -7.63
CA LYS A 65 5.19 20.64 -7.12
C LYS A 65 4.54 19.42 -7.75
N THR A 66 5.34 18.43 -8.07
CA THR A 66 4.89 17.08 -8.45
C THR A 66 5.71 16.02 -7.74
N LEU A 67 5.26 14.78 -7.75
CA LEU A 67 6.05 13.68 -7.22
C LEU A 67 7.31 13.50 -8.04
N SER A 68 8.45 13.45 -7.36
CA SER A 68 9.76 13.36 -8.00
C SER A 68 10.07 11.94 -8.48
N GLY A 69 10.83 11.83 -9.54
CA GLY A 69 11.41 10.58 -10.06
C GLY A 69 10.39 9.51 -10.43
N LYS A 70 10.83 8.26 -10.37
CA LYS A 70 9.94 7.09 -10.49
C LYS A 70 9.14 6.96 -9.20
N LYS A 71 7.82 6.86 -9.33
CA LYS A 71 6.88 7.00 -8.22
C LYS A 71 6.88 5.76 -7.33
N LEU A 72 5.76 5.16 -7.14
CA LEU A 72 5.50 4.12 -6.18
C LEU A 72 5.49 2.73 -6.84
N ALA A 73 5.92 1.72 -6.11
CA ALA A 73 5.57 0.33 -6.36
C ALA A 73 4.83 -0.24 -5.17
N ILE A 74 3.79 -1.00 -5.42
CA ILE A 74 3.00 -1.71 -4.41
C ILE A 74 3.30 -3.19 -4.54
N VAL A 75 3.70 -3.82 -3.44
CA VAL A 75 4.09 -5.22 -3.42
C VAL A 75 3.26 -5.95 -2.35
N PRO A 76 2.13 -6.56 -2.74
CA PRO A 76 1.37 -7.38 -1.83
C PRO A 76 2.09 -8.69 -1.53
N ILE A 77 1.99 -9.13 -0.28
CA ILE A 77 2.33 -10.48 0.12
C ILE A 77 1.13 -11.36 -0.20
N LEU A 78 1.31 -12.27 -1.15
CA LEU A 78 0.24 -13.12 -1.63
C LEU A 78 -0.15 -14.16 -0.54
N ARG A 79 -1.37 -14.51 -0.43
CA ARG A 79 -2.50 -14.00 -1.25
C ARG A 79 -3.24 -12.83 -0.59
N ALA A 80 -3.19 -12.73 0.75
CA ALA A 80 -3.99 -11.79 1.52
C ALA A 80 -3.74 -10.31 1.17
N GLY A 81 -2.50 -9.95 0.85
CA GLY A 81 -2.10 -8.59 0.50
C GLY A 81 -2.76 -8.03 -0.76
N ILE A 82 -3.25 -8.89 -1.67
CA ILE A 82 -3.93 -8.44 -2.90
C ILE A 82 -5.11 -7.53 -2.61
N GLY A 83 -5.86 -7.79 -1.55
CA GLY A 83 -7.02 -6.98 -1.16
C GLY A 83 -6.70 -5.53 -0.79
N MET A 84 -5.44 -5.19 -0.60
CA MET A 84 -4.99 -3.82 -0.27
C MET A 84 -4.51 -3.02 -1.49
N VAL A 85 -4.30 -3.65 -2.63
CA VAL A 85 -3.64 -3.02 -3.79
C VAL A 85 -4.49 -1.92 -4.41
N ASP A 86 -5.76 -2.19 -4.70
CA ASP A 86 -6.64 -1.25 -5.40
C ASP A 86 -6.86 0.04 -4.62
N GLY A 87 -6.95 -0.03 -3.30
CA GLY A 87 -7.07 1.14 -2.43
C GLY A 87 -5.89 2.10 -2.59
N ILE A 88 -4.68 1.57 -2.61
CA ILE A 88 -3.47 2.38 -2.77
C ILE A 88 -3.33 2.86 -4.23
N LEU A 89 -3.66 2.02 -5.21
CA LEU A 89 -3.67 2.43 -6.62
C LEU A 89 -4.63 3.58 -6.90
N SER A 90 -5.72 3.69 -6.15
CA SER A 90 -6.64 4.83 -6.30
C SER A 90 -5.99 6.17 -5.93
N LEU A 91 -4.99 6.16 -5.05
CA LEU A 91 -4.22 7.36 -4.68
C LEU A 91 -3.10 7.67 -5.67
N VAL A 92 -2.41 6.63 -6.14
CA VAL A 92 -1.28 6.77 -7.07
C VAL A 92 -1.50 5.82 -8.26
N PRO A 93 -2.36 6.19 -9.22
CA PRO A 93 -2.71 5.30 -10.34
C PRO A 93 -1.53 4.89 -11.22
N ALA A 94 -0.47 5.68 -11.24
CA ALA A 94 0.76 5.39 -11.99
C ALA A 94 1.71 4.44 -11.23
N ALA A 95 1.38 3.99 -10.03
CA ALA A 95 2.17 3.02 -9.30
C ALA A 95 2.25 1.68 -10.05
N LYS A 96 3.41 1.04 -9.99
CA LYS A 96 3.55 -0.33 -10.47
C LYS A 96 3.24 -1.32 -9.38
N VAL A 97 2.82 -2.52 -9.76
CA VAL A 97 2.52 -3.61 -8.83
C VAL A 97 3.49 -4.75 -9.07
N GLY A 98 4.18 -5.15 -8.01
CA GLY A 98 4.93 -6.40 -7.97
C GLY A 98 4.21 -7.42 -7.08
N HIS A 99 4.69 -8.63 -7.02
CA HIS A 99 4.10 -9.68 -6.19
C HIS A 99 5.17 -10.50 -5.51
N ILE A 100 4.98 -10.77 -4.22
CA ILE A 100 5.78 -11.74 -3.47
C ILE A 100 4.82 -12.79 -2.92
N GLY A 101 5.03 -14.05 -3.31
CA GLY A 101 4.27 -15.19 -2.80
C GLY A 101 5.06 -15.89 -1.71
N MET A 102 4.46 -16.03 -0.54
CA MET A 102 5.03 -16.71 0.60
C MET A 102 3.97 -17.55 1.31
N TYR A 103 4.37 -18.69 1.84
CA TYR A 103 3.55 -19.46 2.76
C TYR A 103 4.40 -19.94 3.95
N ARG A 104 3.73 -20.34 5.00
CA ARG A 104 4.39 -20.96 6.15
C ARG A 104 4.42 -22.47 5.96
N ASP A 105 5.60 -23.05 6.05
CA ASP A 105 5.75 -24.52 6.08
C ASP A 105 5.08 -25.05 7.35
N GLU A 106 4.25 -26.08 7.20
CA GLU A 106 3.45 -26.62 8.31
C GLU A 106 4.29 -27.39 9.33
N GLU A 107 5.40 -27.97 8.91
CA GLU A 107 6.29 -28.76 9.77
C GLU A 107 7.34 -27.90 10.45
N THR A 108 8.04 -27.06 9.67
CA THR A 108 9.15 -26.24 10.17
C THR A 108 8.72 -24.90 10.73
N LEU A 109 7.48 -24.45 10.41
CA LEU A 109 6.94 -23.12 10.71
C LEU A 109 7.77 -21.96 10.12
N GLN A 110 8.64 -22.26 9.17
CA GLN A 110 9.45 -21.26 8.49
C GLN A 110 8.73 -20.67 7.26
N PRO A 111 8.99 -19.41 6.93
CA PRO A 111 8.47 -18.84 5.70
C PRO A 111 9.14 -19.44 4.48
N VAL A 112 8.34 -19.81 3.50
CA VAL A 112 8.80 -20.32 2.21
C VAL A 112 8.32 -19.41 1.09
N GLU A 113 9.27 -18.89 0.34
CA GLU A 113 9.00 -18.08 -0.85
C GLU A 113 8.74 -19.00 -2.05
N TYR A 114 7.68 -18.73 -2.80
CA TYR A 114 7.36 -19.48 -4.01
C TYR A 114 7.21 -18.61 -5.25
N LEU A 115 7.13 -17.27 -5.09
CA LEU A 115 7.00 -16.33 -6.18
C LEU A 115 7.66 -15.00 -5.84
N VAL A 116 8.47 -14.49 -6.74
CA VAL A 116 8.93 -13.10 -6.73
C VAL A 116 8.80 -12.55 -8.14
N LYS A 117 7.85 -11.64 -8.34
CA LYS A 117 7.69 -10.89 -9.58
C LYS A 117 7.63 -9.42 -9.27
N LEU A 118 8.71 -8.72 -9.54
CA LEU A 118 8.87 -7.29 -9.27
C LEU A 118 9.09 -6.54 -10.59
N PRO A 119 8.69 -5.26 -10.68
CA PRO A 119 9.08 -4.40 -11.79
C PRO A 119 10.59 -4.35 -11.95
N GLU A 120 11.08 -4.30 -13.18
CA GLU A 120 12.53 -4.26 -13.47
C GLU A 120 13.24 -3.06 -12.82
N ASP A 121 12.52 -1.96 -12.63
CA ASP A 121 13.03 -0.71 -12.04
C ASP A 121 12.66 -0.55 -10.55
N ILE A 122 12.45 -1.66 -9.84
CA ILE A 122 12.00 -1.66 -8.43
C ILE A 122 12.97 -0.90 -7.52
N ASP A 123 14.27 -0.95 -7.81
CA ASP A 123 15.33 -0.26 -7.08
C ASP A 123 15.24 1.28 -7.18
N GLN A 124 14.52 1.79 -8.18
CA GLN A 124 14.32 3.22 -8.43
C GLN A 124 12.99 3.75 -7.89
N ARG A 125 12.20 2.91 -7.21
CA ARG A 125 10.87 3.25 -6.72
C ARG A 125 10.80 3.22 -5.21
N GLN A 126 9.92 4.04 -4.65
CA GLN A 126 9.47 3.86 -3.28
C GLN A 126 8.56 2.63 -3.22
N ILE A 127 8.84 1.71 -2.31
CA ILE A 127 8.13 0.43 -2.25
C ILE A 127 7.21 0.41 -1.03
N PHE A 128 5.93 0.11 -1.26
CA PHE A 128 4.96 -0.20 -0.21
C PHE A 128 4.68 -1.70 -0.23
N VAL A 129 5.19 -2.41 0.75
CA VAL A 129 4.85 -3.82 0.98
C VAL A 129 3.57 -3.84 1.80
N VAL A 130 2.57 -4.60 1.34
CA VAL A 130 1.25 -4.63 1.97
C VAL A 130 0.84 -6.05 2.35
N ASP A 131 0.38 -6.16 3.59
CA ASP A 131 -0.18 -7.38 4.16
C ASP A 131 -1.23 -6.98 5.21
N PRO A 132 -2.45 -7.54 5.17
CA PRO A 132 -3.50 -7.18 6.11
C PRO A 132 -3.31 -7.77 7.50
N MET A 133 -2.43 -8.74 7.69
CA MET A 133 -2.24 -9.43 8.96
C MET A 133 -0.77 -9.74 9.23
N LEU A 134 -0.20 -9.01 10.18
CA LEU A 134 1.20 -9.24 10.58
C LEU A 134 1.40 -10.60 11.29
N ALA A 135 0.41 -11.10 12.02
CA ALA A 135 0.44 -12.35 12.77
C ALA A 135 1.72 -12.48 13.63
N THR A 136 2.61 -13.36 13.25
CA THR A 136 3.90 -13.57 13.95
C THR A 136 5.05 -12.70 13.41
N GLY A 137 4.82 -11.97 12.37
CA GLY A 137 5.82 -11.08 11.75
C GLY A 137 6.67 -11.71 10.68
#